data_fc407f90b57eb1056cf2276c80d0fcfd
#
_entry.id   fc407f90b57eb1056cf2276c80d0fcfd
#
_cell.length_a   1.000
_cell.length_b   1.000
_cell.length_c   1.000
_cell.angle_alpha   90.00
_cell.angle_beta   90.00
_cell.angle_gamma   90.00
#
_symmetry.space_group_name_H-M   'P 1'
#
loop_
_entity.id
_entity.type
_entity.pdbx_description
1 polymer ?
#
loop_
_entity_poly.entity_id
_entity_poly.type
_entity_poly.pdbx_seq_one_letter_code
_entity_poly.pdbx_strand_id
1 'polypeptide(L)'
;FKFSCPRRMTAWAGTPPALCLVPCITLFAAVLTTISVQAVKHYHHFELGLYFRGAFLILGIRLLLVTILMFLGQILTNNRYVGFLIALFYIVGQVVMDALHYQHHLYQVFVLPDTTYSDMNGYGHFVKPFEWFSLYWTIFAAILLIAGHLFWVRGTETAMSIRTRVARGRLGIPAVTMLALFVIAFVTTGCYIFYNTNVLNHYSTDDQRDKRSAETWKLYKK
;
A
#
# COMPACT_ATOMS: atom_id res chain seq x y z
N PHE A 1 9.97 -22.11 35.50
CA PHE A 1 11.16 -21.45 34.96
C PHE A 1 10.69 -20.22 34.17
N LYS A 2 10.79 -19.03 34.82
CA LYS A 2 10.58 -17.71 34.17
C LYS A 2 11.79 -17.39 33.32
N PHE A 3 11.74 -17.69 32.03
CA PHE A 3 12.67 -17.09 31.08
C PHE A 3 12.11 -15.74 30.64
N SER A 4 12.37 -14.69 31.40
CA SER A 4 12.27 -13.32 30.97
C SER A 4 13.44 -13.02 30.02
N CYS A 5 13.26 -13.23 28.74
CA CYS A 5 14.28 -12.87 27.75
C CYS A 5 13.95 -11.49 27.14
N PRO A 6 14.60 -10.41 27.57
CA PRO A 6 14.37 -9.05 27.04
C PRO A 6 14.79 -8.90 25.55
N ARG A 7 15.54 -9.88 25.01
CA ARG A 7 15.97 -9.91 23.59
C ARG A 7 14.84 -10.07 22.55
N ARG A 8 13.60 -10.39 22.97
CA ARG A 8 12.50 -10.63 22.03
C ARG A 8 11.91 -9.36 21.41
N MET A 9 11.90 -8.24 22.13
CA MET A 9 11.41 -6.95 21.60
C MET A 9 12.39 -6.32 20.60
N THR A 10 13.69 -6.45 20.84
CA THR A 10 14.71 -5.82 20.00
C THR A 10 14.81 -6.38 18.59
N ALA A 11 14.44 -7.64 18.38
CA ALA A 11 14.50 -8.25 17.05
C ALA A 11 13.31 -7.89 16.16
N TRP A 12 12.11 -7.72 16.74
CA TRP A 12 10.96 -7.18 16.03
C TRP A 12 11.19 -5.70 15.71
N ALA A 13 11.73 -4.91 16.62
CA ALA A 13 12.02 -3.50 16.41
C ALA A 13 12.96 -3.22 15.22
N GLY A 14 13.79 -4.19 14.83
CA GLY A 14 14.68 -4.07 13.65
C GLY A 14 14.02 -4.42 12.31
N THR A 15 12.89 -5.14 12.28
CA THR A 15 12.26 -5.60 11.03
C THR A 15 11.46 -4.53 10.27
N PRO A 16 10.64 -3.67 10.90
CA PRO A 16 9.95 -2.59 10.21
C PRO A 16 10.91 -1.62 9.49
N PRO A 17 12.00 -1.13 10.12
CA PRO A 17 12.95 -0.28 9.40
C PRO A 17 13.64 -1.02 8.24
N ALA A 18 13.93 -2.31 8.37
CA ALA A 18 14.50 -3.10 7.27
C ALA A 18 13.53 -3.24 6.09
N LEU A 19 12.22 -3.38 6.34
CA LEU A 19 11.18 -3.39 5.30
C LEU A 19 11.09 -2.07 4.53
N CYS A 20 11.32 -0.95 5.20
CA CYS A 20 11.35 0.36 4.56
C CYS A 20 12.67 0.60 3.80
N LEU A 21 13.78 0.05 4.29
CA LEU A 21 15.11 0.33 3.77
C LEU A 21 15.29 -0.17 2.33
N VAL A 22 14.81 -1.38 2.01
CA VAL A 22 14.92 -1.96 0.66
C VAL A 22 14.16 -1.13 -0.38
N PRO A 23 12.86 -0.81 -0.21
CA PRO A 23 12.15 0.11 -1.12
C PRO A 23 12.82 1.47 -1.23
N CYS A 24 13.29 2.05 -0.13
CA CYS A 24 13.98 3.35 -0.15
C CYS A 24 15.25 3.32 -0.97
N ILE A 25 16.10 2.30 -0.82
CA ILE A 25 17.32 2.16 -1.64
C ILE A 25 16.95 2.01 -3.12
N THR A 26 15.95 1.20 -3.44
CA THR A 26 15.50 0.98 -4.82
C THR A 26 15.01 2.29 -5.45
N LEU A 27 14.19 3.06 -4.73
CA LEU A 27 13.69 4.36 -5.19
C LEU A 27 14.82 5.38 -5.36
N PHE A 28 15.75 5.40 -4.42
CA PHE A 28 16.92 6.29 -4.51
C PHE A 28 17.79 5.95 -5.72
N ALA A 29 18.03 4.67 -5.98
CA ALA A 29 18.76 4.22 -7.16
C ALA A 29 18.01 4.59 -8.46
N ALA A 30 16.67 4.47 -8.50
CA ALA A 30 15.87 4.87 -9.64
C ALA A 30 15.97 6.39 -9.91
N VAL A 31 15.88 7.23 -8.87
CA VAL A 31 16.04 8.69 -9.00
C VAL A 31 17.45 9.04 -9.50
N LEU A 32 18.50 8.42 -8.95
CA LEU A 32 19.88 8.64 -9.42
C LEU A 32 20.05 8.24 -10.89
N THR A 33 19.48 7.11 -11.28
CA THR A 33 19.53 6.65 -12.68
C THR A 33 18.84 7.65 -13.60
N THR A 34 17.67 8.15 -13.21
CA THR A 34 16.92 9.15 -14.00
C THR A 34 17.74 10.44 -14.18
N ILE A 35 18.32 10.95 -13.09
CA ILE A 35 19.17 12.15 -13.13
C ILE A 35 20.40 11.91 -14.04
N SER A 36 21.04 10.75 -13.92
CA SER A 36 22.21 10.39 -14.73
C SER A 36 21.87 10.35 -16.23
N VAL A 37 20.74 9.75 -16.60
CA VAL A 37 20.27 9.71 -18.00
C VAL A 37 19.96 11.11 -18.54
N GLN A 38 19.36 11.98 -17.74
CA GLN A 38 19.08 13.37 -18.13
C GLN A 38 20.36 14.15 -18.31
N ALA A 39 21.35 14.01 -17.43
CA ALA A 39 22.66 14.65 -17.54
C ALA A 39 23.38 14.23 -18.84
N VAL A 40 23.36 12.94 -19.20
CA VAL A 40 23.94 12.43 -20.45
C VAL A 40 23.21 13.01 -21.67
N LYS A 41 21.90 13.29 -21.58
CA LYS A 41 21.13 13.95 -22.65
C LYS A 41 21.25 15.47 -22.65
N HIS A 42 22.21 16.05 -21.94
CA HIS A 42 22.45 17.49 -21.80
C HIS A 42 21.27 18.29 -21.21
N TYR A 43 20.38 17.63 -20.45
CA TYR A 43 19.32 18.31 -19.74
C TYR A 43 19.82 18.72 -18.34
N HIS A 44 19.84 20.02 -18.06
CA HIS A 44 20.44 20.58 -16.85
C HIS A 44 19.41 21.16 -15.85
N HIS A 45 18.13 21.16 -16.17
CA HIS A 45 17.08 21.64 -15.28
C HIS A 45 16.57 20.50 -14.40
N PHE A 46 17.26 20.24 -13.27
CA PHE A 46 16.89 19.17 -12.34
C PHE A 46 15.92 19.66 -11.28
N GLU A 47 14.68 19.20 -11.32
CA GLU A 47 13.68 19.47 -10.30
C GLU A 47 13.70 18.39 -9.20
N LEU A 48 14.73 18.42 -8.33
CA LEU A 48 14.94 17.42 -7.29
C LEU A 48 13.72 17.23 -6.38
N GLY A 49 13.01 18.34 -6.05
CA GLY A 49 11.80 18.28 -5.25
C GLY A 49 10.68 17.48 -5.88
N LEU A 50 10.55 17.55 -7.22
CA LEU A 50 9.56 16.79 -7.98
C LEU A 50 9.91 15.30 -8.02
N TYR A 51 11.18 14.97 -8.27
CA TYR A 51 11.65 13.57 -8.25
C TYR A 51 11.43 12.91 -6.90
N PHE A 52 11.77 13.62 -5.81
CA PHE A 52 11.55 13.11 -4.46
C PHE A 52 10.05 12.92 -4.15
N ARG A 53 9.19 13.86 -4.49
CA ARG A 53 7.74 13.71 -4.29
C ARG A 53 7.17 12.55 -5.11
N GLY A 54 7.48 12.48 -6.39
CA GLY A 54 7.00 11.39 -7.27
C GLY A 54 7.51 10.03 -6.82
N ALA A 55 8.82 9.90 -6.57
CA ALA A 55 9.41 8.63 -6.19
C ALA A 55 9.03 8.20 -4.77
N PHE A 56 9.22 9.06 -3.76
CA PHE A 56 9.08 8.63 -2.37
C PHE A 56 7.67 8.74 -1.82
N LEU A 57 6.89 9.78 -2.15
CA LEU A 57 5.52 9.88 -1.67
C LEU A 57 4.57 9.04 -2.52
N ILE A 58 4.59 9.18 -3.83
CA ILE A 58 3.59 8.51 -4.67
C ILE A 58 3.95 7.05 -4.87
N LEU A 59 5.13 6.76 -5.43
CA LEU A 59 5.55 5.39 -5.71
C LEU A 59 5.98 4.65 -4.43
N GLY A 60 6.63 5.36 -3.49
CA GLY A 60 7.12 4.77 -2.24
C GLY A 60 6.02 4.22 -1.35
N ILE A 61 4.90 4.93 -1.21
CA ILE A 61 3.74 4.44 -0.44
C ILE A 61 3.18 3.17 -1.09
N ARG A 62 3.02 3.13 -2.42
CA ARG A 62 2.54 1.94 -3.15
C ARG A 62 3.44 0.73 -2.90
N LEU A 63 4.76 0.90 -3.02
CA LEU A 63 5.73 -0.17 -2.78
C LEU A 63 5.73 -0.66 -1.32
N LEU A 64 5.63 0.25 -0.36
CA LEU A 64 5.56 -0.10 1.07
C LEU A 64 4.33 -0.94 1.39
N LEU A 65 3.16 -0.57 0.88
CA LEU A 65 1.92 -1.29 1.12
C LEU A 65 2.00 -2.74 0.63
N VAL A 66 2.48 -2.94 -0.59
CA VAL A 66 2.67 -4.29 -1.17
C VAL A 66 3.75 -5.07 -0.40
N THR A 67 4.84 -4.42 0.00
CA THR A 67 5.90 -5.06 0.80
C THR A 67 5.38 -5.56 2.14
N ILE A 68 4.50 -4.81 2.81
CA ILE A 68 3.87 -5.24 4.07
C ILE A 68 2.98 -6.47 3.86
N LEU A 69 2.24 -6.52 2.76
CA LEU A 69 1.40 -7.67 2.41
C LEU A 69 2.24 -8.94 2.20
N MET A 70 3.31 -8.83 1.40
CA MET A 70 4.25 -9.94 1.17
C MET A 70 4.90 -10.43 2.48
N PHE A 71 5.31 -9.48 3.33
CA PHE A 71 5.92 -9.78 4.61
C PHE A 71 4.97 -10.52 5.55
N LEU A 72 3.71 -10.11 5.62
CA LEU A 72 2.70 -10.83 6.39
C LEU A 72 2.54 -12.27 5.90
N GLY A 73 2.49 -12.48 4.60
CA GLY A 73 2.41 -13.82 4.01
C GLY A 73 3.60 -14.70 4.38
N GLN A 74 4.82 -14.15 4.35
CA GLN A 74 6.03 -14.86 4.79
C GLN A 74 5.97 -15.21 6.28
N ILE A 75 5.48 -14.32 7.13
CA ILE A 75 5.29 -14.58 8.56
C ILE A 75 4.32 -15.72 8.77
N LEU A 76 3.16 -15.69 8.12
CA LEU A 76 2.10 -16.67 8.34
C LEU A 76 2.50 -18.09 7.89
N THR A 77 3.25 -18.20 6.82
CA THR A 77 3.62 -19.50 6.23
C THR A 77 5.02 -19.98 6.61
N ASN A 78 5.86 -19.10 7.16
CA ASN A 78 7.29 -19.35 7.41
C ASN A 78 8.06 -19.79 6.16
N ASN A 79 7.59 -19.40 4.98
CA ASN A 79 8.19 -19.76 3.71
C ASN A 79 8.45 -18.51 2.88
N ARG A 80 9.71 -18.31 2.50
CA ARG A 80 10.13 -17.15 1.68
C ARG A 80 9.48 -17.12 0.30
N TYR A 81 9.18 -18.29 -0.28
CA TYR A 81 8.59 -18.38 -1.62
C TYR A 81 7.11 -17.95 -1.64
N VAL A 82 6.42 -18.05 -0.54
CA VAL A 82 5.02 -17.62 -0.44
C VAL A 82 4.89 -16.09 -0.59
N GLY A 83 5.87 -15.32 -0.15
CA GLY A 83 5.89 -13.88 -0.42
C GLY A 83 5.86 -13.56 -1.92
N PHE A 84 6.64 -14.27 -2.73
CA PHE A 84 6.62 -14.12 -4.19
C PHE A 84 5.28 -14.56 -4.79
N LEU A 85 4.72 -15.66 -4.30
CA LEU A 85 3.43 -16.16 -4.74
C LEU A 85 2.31 -15.13 -4.45
N ILE A 86 2.32 -14.52 -3.27
CA ILE A 86 1.39 -13.46 -2.90
C ILE A 86 1.55 -12.24 -3.82
N ALA A 87 2.78 -11.85 -4.15
CA ALA A 87 3.03 -10.77 -5.12
C ALA A 87 2.44 -11.10 -6.49
N LEU A 88 2.66 -12.32 -6.97
CA LEU A 88 2.12 -12.78 -8.25
C LEU A 88 0.59 -12.77 -8.24
N PHE A 89 -0.04 -13.33 -7.21
CA PHE A 89 -1.49 -13.30 -7.05
C PHE A 89 -2.04 -11.89 -6.89
N TYR A 90 -1.30 -11.00 -6.25
CA TYR A 90 -1.68 -9.59 -6.16
C TYR A 90 -1.72 -8.95 -7.55
N ILE A 91 -0.67 -9.10 -8.36
CA ILE A 91 -0.59 -8.53 -9.71
C ILE A 91 -1.69 -9.13 -10.61
N VAL A 92 -1.82 -10.46 -10.63
CA VAL A 92 -2.87 -11.14 -11.42
C VAL A 92 -4.26 -10.72 -10.94
N GLY A 93 -4.45 -10.61 -9.63
CA GLY A 93 -5.71 -10.17 -9.02
C GLY A 93 -6.12 -8.76 -9.48
N GLN A 94 -5.18 -7.82 -9.60
CA GLN A 94 -5.46 -6.48 -10.12
C GLN A 94 -5.97 -6.55 -11.57
N VAL A 95 -5.28 -7.30 -12.42
CA VAL A 95 -5.69 -7.49 -13.83
C VAL A 95 -7.09 -8.11 -13.93
N VAL A 96 -7.37 -9.11 -13.09
CA VAL A 96 -8.69 -9.76 -13.07
C VAL A 96 -9.78 -8.81 -12.57
N MET A 97 -9.51 -8.01 -11.52
CA MET A 97 -10.48 -7.04 -11.00
C MET A 97 -10.81 -5.96 -12.04
N ASP A 98 -9.81 -5.49 -12.78
CA ASP A 98 -10.02 -4.53 -13.87
C ASP A 98 -10.85 -5.16 -15.00
N ALA A 99 -10.56 -6.41 -15.38
CA ALA A 99 -11.32 -7.15 -16.40
C ALA A 99 -12.78 -7.41 -15.98
N LEU A 100 -13.04 -7.54 -14.68
CA LEU A 100 -14.38 -7.70 -14.10
C LEU A 100 -15.10 -6.35 -13.85
N HIS A 101 -14.51 -5.23 -14.25
CA HIS A 101 -15.03 -3.87 -14.05
C HIS A 101 -15.17 -3.42 -12.59
N TYR A 102 -14.48 -4.09 -11.65
CA TYR A 102 -14.38 -3.66 -10.25
C TYR A 102 -13.27 -2.60 -10.09
N GLN A 103 -13.47 -1.42 -10.69
CA GLN A 103 -12.45 -0.36 -10.80
C GLN A 103 -12.38 0.56 -9.56
N HIS A 104 -13.28 0.41 -8.60
CA HIS A 104 -13.29 1.28 -7.43
C HIS A 104 -12.13 0.96 -6.48
N HIS A 105 -11.28 1.96 -6.20
CA HIS A 105 -10.07 1.81 -5.37
C HIS A 105 -10.30 1.37 -3.91
N LEU A 106 -11.54 1.38 -3.40
CA LEU A 106 -11.88 0.80 -2.11
C LEU A 106 -11.93 -0.74 -2.13
N TYR A 107 -12.21 -1.35 -3.28
CA TYR A 107 -12.29 -2.81 -3.41
C TYR A 107 -10.97 -3.43 -3.84
N GLN A 108 -10.14 -2.68 -4.53
CA GLN A 108 -8.84 -3.13 -4.99
C GLN A 108 -7.79 -2.87 -3.90
N VAL A 109 -7.32 -3.95 -3.27
CA VAL A 109 -6.37 -3.88 -2.15
C VAL A 109 -5.10 -3.13 -2.56
N PHE A 110 -4.74 -2.08 -1.80
CA PHE A 110 -3.53 -1.26 -2.00
C PHE A 110 -3.43 -0.54 -3.36
N VAL A 111 -4.51 -0.45 -4.10
CA VAL A 111 -4.57 0.38 -5.30
C VAL A 111 -4.88 1.82 -4.91
N LEU A 112 -4.03 2.72 -5.35
CA LEU A 112 -4.15 4.15 -5.12
C LEU A 112 -4.53 4.84 -6.44
N PRO A 113 -5.33 5.91 -6.38
CA PRO A 113 -5.64 6.71 -7.55
C PRO A 113 -4.40 7.18 -8.28
N ASP A 114 -4.47 7.24 -9.60
CA ASP A 114 -3.37 7.74 -10.40
C ASP A 114 -3.21 9.25 -10.23
N THR A 115 -1.96 9.67 -10.16
CA THR A 115 -1.59 11.07 -10.02
C THR A 115 -0.84 11.49 -11.27
N THR A 116 -1.48 12.31 -12.10
CA THR A 116 -0.85 12.87 -13.30
C THR A 116 -0.22 14.21 -12.96
N TYR A 117 1.06 14.37 -13.29
CA TYR A 117 1.77 15.63 -13.14
C TYR A 117 1.60 16.50 -14.38
N SER A 118 1.39 17.79 -14.16
CA SER A 118 1.37 18.81 -15.22
C SER A 118 2.24 19.99 -14.81
N ASP A 119 3.06 20.48 -15.72
CA ASP A 119 3.95 21.63 -15.47
C ASP A 119 3.18 22.91 -15.07
N MET A 120 1.91 23.03 -15.48
CA MET A 120 1.08 24.20 -15.15
C MET A 120 0.46 24.14 -13.74
N ASN A 121 0.11 22.95 -13.25
CA ASN A 121 -0.68 22.79 -12.02
C ASN A 121 -0.06 21.78 -11.05
N GLY A 122 1.12 21.25 -11.35
CA GLY A 122 1.74 20.17 -10.55
C GLY A 122 0.86 18.93 -10.54
N TYR A 123 0.60 18.37 -9.37
CA TYR A 123 -0.34 17.25 -9.19
C TYR A 123 -1.80 17.71 -8.99
N GLY A 124 -2.02 19.02 -8.82
CA GLY A 124 -3.34 19.66 -8.76
C GLY A 124 -4.36 18.94 -7.87
N HIS A 125 -5.53 18.68 -8.42
CA HIS A 125 -6.66 18.07 -7.71
C HIS A 125 -6.48 16.56 -7.43
N PHE A 126 -5.50 15.89 -8.04
CA PHE A 126 -5.22 14.46 -7.82
C PHE A 126 -4.61 14.18 -6.43
N VAL A 127 -4.02 15.18 -5.77
CA VAL A 127 -3.38 15.01 -4.46
C VAL A 127 -4.38 14.61 -3.39
N LYS A 128 -5.53 15.28 -3.30
CA LYS A 128 -6.53 15.02 -2.24
C LYS A 128 -7.09 13.60 -2.27
N PRO A 129 -7.56 13.05 -3.40
CA PRO A 129 -7.96 11.65 -3.48
C PRO A 129 -6.82 10.71 -3.10
N PHE A 130 -5.62 10.95 -3.62
CA PHE A 130 -4.46 10.14 -3.32
C PHE A 130 -4.13 10.11 -1.81
N GLU A 131 -4.19 11.24 -1.11
CA GLU A 131 -3.97 11.32 0.34
C GLU A 131 -4.98 10.50 1.14
N TRP A 132 -6.29 10.61 0.83
CA TRP A 132 -7.32 9.86 1.52
C TRP A 132 -7.21 8.36 1.32
N PHE A 133 -6.99 7.91 0.08
CA PHE A 133 -6.79 6.48 -0.18
C PHE A 133 -5.47 5.97 0.38
N SER A 134 -4.41 6.76 0.37
CA SER A 134 -3.13 6.43 1.01
C SER A 134 -3.29 6.27 2.52
N LEU A 135 -4.02 7.18 3.17
CA LEU A 135 -4.33 7.09 4.60
C LEU A 135 -5.11 5.81 4.91
N TYR A 136 -6.18 5.53 4.14
CA TYR A 136 -7.01 4.34 4.30
C TYR A 136 -6.18 3.05 4.22
N TRP A 137 -5.39 2.88 3.18
CA TRP A 137 -4.56 1.70 3.00
C TRP A 137 -3.39 1.62 3.97
N THR A 138 -2.85 2.76 4.42
CA THR A 138 -1.79 2.80 5.45
C THR A 138 -2.34 2.34 6.82
N ILE A 139 -3.56 2.73 7.18
CA ILE A 139 -4.23 2.22 8.38
C ILE A 139 -4.42 0.70 8.28
N PHE A 140 -4.85 0.19 7.14
CA PHE A 140 -4.97 -1.25 6.92
C PHE A 140 -3.61 -1.97 7.03
N ALA A 141 -2.56 -1.40 6.43
CA ALA A 141 -1.19 -1.93 6.55
C ALA A 141 -0.71 -1.96 8.01
N ALA A 142 -1.06 -0.96 8.82
CA ALA A 142 -0.76 -0.97 10.26
C ALA A 142 -1.47 -2.12 10.98
N ILE A 143 -2.73 -2.43 10.63
CA ILE A 143 -3.44 -3.61 11.14
C ILE A 143 -2.70 -4.90 10.75
N LEU A 144 -2.24 -5.01 9.49
CA LEU A 144 -1.47 -6.17 9.02
C LEU A 144 -0.13 -6.29 9.75
N LEU A 145 0.55 -5.18 10.06
CA LEU A 145 1.80 -5.19 10.83
C LEU A 145 1.56 -5.64 12.27
N ILE A 146 0.47 -5.21 12.91
CA ILE A 146 0.09 -5.69 14.25
C ILE A 146 -0.20 -7.19 14.19
N ALA A 147 -0.96 -7.66 13.21
CA ALA A 147 -1.20 -9.08 12.99
C ALA A 147 0.13 -9.84 12.79
N GLY A 148 1.01 -9.35 11.94
CA GLY A 148 2.35 -9.90 11.74
C GLY A 148 3.15 -9.98 13.05
N HIS A 149 3.10 -8.95 13.89
CA HIS A 149 3.75 -8.96 15.22
C HIS A 149 3.18 -10.05 16.13
N LEU A 150 1.89 -10.25 16.15
CA LEU A 150 1.25 -11.28 16.97
C LEU A 150 1.67 -12.68 16.53
N PHE A 151 1.70 -12.96 15.22
CA PHE A 151 2.05 -14.27 14.65
C PHE A 151 3.55 -14.49 14.46
N TRP A 152 4.38 -13.49 14.75
CA TRP A 152 5.83 -13.61 14.62
C TRP A 152 6.41 -14.60 15.61
N VAL A 153 6.85 -15.76 15.14
CA VAL A 153 7.55 -16.77 15.95
C VAL A 153 8.97 -16.94 15.42
N ARG A 154 9.95 -16.84 16.30
CA ARG A 154 11.35 -17.17 15.99
C ARG A 154 11.55 -18.68 16.11
N GLY A 155 12.08 -19.31 15.08
CA GLY A 155 12.44 -20.72 15.07
C GLY A 155 11.87 -21.45 13.86
N THR A 156 12.15 -22.74 13.79
CA THR A 156 11.73 -23.67 12.74
C THR A 156 10.27 -24.16 12.91
N GLU A 157 9.58 -23.69 13.94
CA GLU A 157 8.20 -24.06 14.24
C GLU A 157 7.24 -23.62 13.13
N THR A 158 6.74 -24.58 12.38
CA THR A 158 5.81 -24.36 11.25
C THR A 158 4.35 -24.57 11.63
N ALA A 159 4.08 -25.23 12.76
CA ALA A 159 2.73 -25.58 13.17
C ALA A 159 1.88 -24.34 13.51
N MET A 160 0.78 -24.14 12.76
CA MET A 160 -0.17 -23.03 12.97
C MET A 160 -0.79 -23.02 14.38
N SER A 161 -1.02 -24.20 14.98
CA SER A 161 -1.56 -24.32 16.35
C SER A 161 -0.67 -23.67 17.39
N ILE A 162 0.66 -23.80 17.26
CA ILE A 162 1.64 -23.17 18.16
C ILE A 162 1.62 -21.66 17.96
N ARG A 163 1.55 -21.18 16.72
CA ARG A 163 1.52 -19.76 16.38
C ARG A 163 0.27 -19.07 16.91
N THR A 164 -0.90 -19.68 16.76
CA THR A 164 -2.15 -19.14 17.32
C THR A 164 -2.11 -19.08 18.83
N ARG A 165 -1.50 -20.08 19.50
CA ARG A 165 -1.31 -20.07 20.94
C ARG A 165 -0.39 -18.91 21.38
N VAL A 166 0.73 -18.70 20.66
CA VAL A 166 1.65 -17.59 20.94
C VAL A 166 0.97 -16.24 20.68
N ALA A 167 0.22 -16.11 19.60
CA ALA A 167 -0.53 -14.90 19.27
C ALA A 167 -1.54 -14.55 20.36
N ARG A 168 -2.32 -15.55 20.84
CA ARG A 168 -3.25 -15.36 21.98
C ARG A 168 -2.52 -14.92 23.25
N GLY A 169 -1.35 -15.47 23.53
CA GLY A 169 -0.54 -15.07 24.69
C GLY A 169 0.03 -13.65 24.60
N ARG A 170 0.12 -13.10 23.39
CA ARG A 170 0.57 -11.70 23.12
C ARG A 170 -0.57 -10.70 23.04
N LEU A 171 -1.80 -11.15 22.89
CA LEU A 171 -3.01 -10.33 22.91
C LEU A 171 -3.25 -9.81 24.34
N GLY A 172 -2.41 -8.86 24.76
CA GLY A 172 -2.63 -8.08 25.98
C GLY A 172 -3.53 -6.87 25.69
N ILE A 173 -3.99 -6.22 26.77
CA ILE A 173 -4.83 -5.02 26.69
C ILE A 173 -4.27 -3.98 25.69
N PRO A 174 -2.95 -3.61 25.71
CA PRO A 174 -2.44 -2.60 24.79
C PRO A 174 -2.48 -3.03 23.31
N ALA A 175 -2.29 -4.32 23.01
CA ALA A 175 -2.37 -4.81 21.63
C ALA A 175 -3.81 -4.79 21.12
N VAL A 176 -4.77 -5.17 21.96
CA VAL A 176 -6.21 -5.14 21.61
C VAL A 176 -6.70 -3.71 21.45
N THR A 177 -6.31 -2.79 22.34
CA THR A 177 -6.72 -1.39 22.22
C THR A 177 -6.15 -0.72 20.96
N MET A 178 -4.87 -0.95 20.62
CA MET A 178 -4.29 -0.46 19.37
C MET A 178 -5.01 -1.04 18.15
N LEU A 179 -5.25 -2.34 18.12
CA LEU A 179 -5.95 -3.00 17.02
C LEU A 179 -7.37 -2.43 16.86
N ALA A 180 -8.11 -2.29 17.97
CA ALA A 180 -9.46 -1.71 17.94
C ALA A 180 -9.45 -0.26 17.40
N LEU A 181 -8.50 0.55 17.84
CA LEU A 181 -8.34 1.93 17.38
C LEU A 181 -8.08 1.99 15.86
N PHE A 182 -7.16 1.17 15.34
CA PHE A 182 -6.88 1.12 13.91
C PHE A 182 -8.07 0.57 13.11
N VAL A 183 -8.80 -0.42 13.62
CA VAL A 183 -10.02 -0.94 12.96
C VAL A 183 -11.11 0.14 12.91
N ILE A 184 -11.34 0.86 14.00
CA ILE A 184 -12.30 1.98 14.02
C ILE A 184 -11.87 3.07 13.02
N ALA A 185 -10.59 3.45 13.01
CA ALA A 185 -10.07 4.43 12.07
C ALA A 185 -10.22 3.97 10.61
N PHE A 186 -9.95 2.69 10.32
CA PHE A 186 -10.12 2.08 8.99
C PHE A 186 -11.57 2.16 8.51
N VAL A 187 -12.51 1.73 9.36
CA VAL A 187 -13.95 1.78 9.03
C VAL A 187 -14.42 3.21 8.83
N THR A 188 -14.05 4.12 9.74
CA THR A 188 -14.44 5.54 9.66
C THR A 188 -13.91 6.20 8.38
N THR A 189 -12.62 5.98 8.06
CA THR A 189 -12.01 6.52 6.83
C THR A 189 -12.65 5.90 5.59
N GLY A 190 -12.93 4.59 5.59
CA GLY A 190 -13.61 3.91 4.50
C GLY A 190 -15.03 4.43 4.27
N CYS A 191 -15.82 4.62 5.34
CA CYS A 191 -17.14 5.21 5.25
C CYS A 191 -17.10 6.66 4.72
N TYR A 192 -16.15 7.45 5.16
CA TYR A 192 -15.96 8.82 4.66
C TYR A 192 -15.63 8.84 3.16
N ILE A 193 -14.67 8.01 2.72
CA ILE A 193 -14.30 7.89 1.30
C ILE A 193 -15.50 7.41 0.49
N PHE A 194 -16.20 6.38 0.94
CA PHE A 194 -17.40 5.86 0.26
C PHE A 194 -18.49 6.94 0.12
N TYR A 195 -18.80 7.66 1.19
CA TYR A 195 -19.76 8.74 1.15
C TYR A 195 -19.36 9.84 0.17
N ASN A 196 -18.09 10.26 0.21
CA ASN A 196 -17.60 11.32 -0.66
C ASN A 196 -17.57 10.89 -2.14
N THR A 197 -17.14 9.66 -2.44
CA THR A 197 -17.01 9.18 -3.82
C THR A 197 -18.37 8.79 -4.43
N ASN A 198 -19.20 8.02 -3.71
CA ASN A 198 -20.43 7.46 -4.29
C ASN A 198 -21.65 8.35 -4.10
N VAL A 199 -21.75 9.04 -2.93
CA VAL A 199 -22.95 9.85 -2.63
C VAL A 199 -22.79 11.28 -3.15
N LEU A 200 -21.67 11.95 -2.83
CA LEU A 200 -21.45 13.34 -3.22
C LEU A 200 -21.01 13.50 -4.68
N ASN A 201 -20.06 12.69 -5.14
CA ASN A 201 -19.44 12.86 -6.46
C ASN A 201 -19.92 11.88 -7.52
N HIS A 202 -20.91 11.02 -7.24
CA HIS A 202 -21.50 10.06 -8.18
C HIS A 202 -20.44 9.32 -8.99
N TYR A 203 -19.64 8.48 -8.31
CA TYR A 203 -18.55 7.72 -8.92
C TYR A 203 -19.00 7.05 -10.23
N SER A 204 -18.26 7.27 -11.31
CA SER A 204 -18.47 6.60 -12.59
C SER A 204 -17.23 5.77 -12.92
N THR A 205 -17.44 4.52 -13.36
CA THR A 205 -16.36 3.66 -13.85
C THR A 205 -15.76 4.22 -15.14
N ASP A 206 -14.52 3.82 -15.46
CA ASP A 206 -13.86 4.27 -16.69
C ASP A 206 -14.66 3.86 -17.93
N ASP A 207 -15.25 2.66 -17.94
CA ASP A 207 -16.17 2.23 -19.01
C ASP A 207 -17.38 3.16 -19.19
N GLN A 208 -17.95 3.67 -18.09
CA GLN A 208 -19.07 4.61 -18.16
C GLN A 208 -18.62 5.95 -18.69
N ARG A 209 -17.40 6.39 -18.34
CA ARG A 209 -16.80 7.62 -18.88
C ARG A 209 -16.52 7.49 -20.36
N ASP A 210 -15.95 6.36 -20.79
CA ASP A 210 -15.66 6.09 -22.20
C ASP A 210 -16.92 6.02 -23.06
N LYS A 211 -17.99 5.37 -22.55
CA LYS A 211 -19.29 5.37 -23.23
C LYS A 211 -19.87 6.78 -23.36
N ARG A 212 -19.83 7.58 -22.30
CA ARG A 212 -20.29 8.99 -22.36
C ARG A 212 -19.45 9.83 -23.32
N SER A 213 -18.12 9.67 -23.31
CA SER A 213 -17.25 10.38 -24.24
C SER A 213 -17.52 9.94 -25.69
N ALA A 214 -17.70 8.65 -25.95
CA ALA A 214 -18.06 8.16 -27.27
C ALA A 214 -19.44 8.67 -27.77
N GLU A 215 -20.41 8.79 -26.89
CA GLU A 215 -21.72 9.38 -27.18
C GLU A 215 -21.60 10.87 -27.51
N THR A 216 -20.84 11.63 -26.72
CA THR A 216 -20.59 13.05 -27.00
C THR A 216 -19.89 13.24 -28.36
N TRP A 217 -18.86 12.42 -28.65
CA TRP A 217 -18.19 12.48 -29.96
C TRP A 217 -19.14 12.18 -31.13
N LYS A 218 -20.10 11.28 -30.98
CA LYS A 218 -21.13 11.02 -32.01
C LYS A 218 -22.04 12.23 -32.26
N LEU A 219 -22.35 13.01 -31.20
CA LEU A 219 -23.16 14.22 -31.31
C LEU A 219 -22.41 15.35 -32.05
N TYR A 220 -21.09 15.47 -31.85
CA TYR A 220 -20.26 16.49 -32.51
C TYR A 220 -19.88 16.13 -33.98
N LYS A 221 -20.01 14.87 -34.37
CA LYS A 221 -19.73 14.41 -35.74
C LYS A 221 -20.90 14.62 -36.73
N LYS A 222 -22.05 15.10 -36.28
CA LYS A 222 -23.15 15.54 -37.13
C LYS A 222 -23.02 17.02 -37.44
#